data_e2a65c3633da23e2bb9389f68cb5e4f7
#
_entry.id   e2a65c3633da23e2bb9389f68cb5e4f7
#
_cell.length_a   1.000
_cell.length_b   1.000
_cell.length_c   1.000
_cell.angle_alpha   90.00
_cell.angle_beta   90.00
_cell.angle_gamma   90.00
#
_symmetry.space_group_name_H-M   'P 1'
#
loop_
_entity.id
_entity.type
_entity.pdbx_description
1 polymer ?
#
loop_
_entity_poly.entity_id
_entity_poly.type
_entity_poly.pdbx_seq_one_letter_code
_entity_poly.pdbx_strand_id
1 'polypeptide(L)'
;VEYLPGQFDQRADSCEQCIQILTQKDRCRVRNARVYIIDGNITDAEFERLKSYLINPVESREASLDAVRTLDANYEIPEKVEILENFIRLNDKGLNAFIKEFGLAMDFDDIKFCQSYFRDTEKRDPTITEIRMIDTYWSDHCRHTTFSTNIENVKIATPYIREAYDEYIEVRNELGRGEKPVTLMDLATIAAKKLKADGKLKDLDESEEINACSVKIKVDINGNEEDWILMFKNETHNHPTEIEPFGGAATCLGGAIRDPLSGRSYVYQAMRVTGAANPLVPVEDTISGKLPQRKITVGAANGYSSYGNQIGLATGHVSEIYHPGYVAKRLEIGAVVGAAPAENIRREAPAAGDIVVLLGGKTGRDGCGGATGSSKAHTGESLA
;
A
#
# COMPACT_ATOMS: atom_id res chain seq x y z
N VAL A 1 24.02 -11.74 4.10
CA VAL A 1 22.98 -10.72 3.87
C VAL A 1 22.25 -10.47 5.17
N GLU A 2 22.15 -9.21 5.59
CA GLU A 2 21.43 -8.76 6.77
C GLU A 2 20.44 -7.65 6.41
N TYR A 3 19.43 -7.41 7.24
CA TYR A 3 18.52 -6.29 7.07
C TYR A 3 19.23 -4.95 7.26
N LEU A 4 18.72 -3.92 6.58
CA LEU A 4 19.17 -2.55 6.80
C LEU A 4 18.87 -2.10 8.24
N PRO A 5 19.68 -1.18 8.78
CA PRO A 5 19.35 -0.53 10.04
C PRO A 5 17.97 0.13 9.99
N GLY A 6 17.14 -0.16 11.00
CA GLY A 6 15.76 0.35 11.08
C GLY A 6 14.70 -0.62 10.56
N GLN A 7 15.06 -1.57 9.70
CA GLN A 7 14.15 -2.62 9.26
C GLN A 7 13.80 -3.57 10.41
N PHE A 8 12.55 -4.03 10.46
CA PHE A 8 12.11 -4.99 11.46
C PHE A 8 12.52 -6.42 11.06
N ASP A 9 13.37 -7.04 11.87
CA ASP A 9 13.81 -8.42 11.67
C ASP A 9 12.93 -9.38 12.47
N GLN A 10 11.94 -9.98 11.81
CA GLN A 10 11.00 -10.93 12.41
C GLN A 10 11.70 -12.17 13.00
N ARG A 11 12.81 -12.64 12.40
CA ARG A 11 13.52 -13.81 12.89
C ARG A 11 14.29 -13.51 14.15
N ALA A 12 14.95 -12.35 14.20
CA ALA A 12 15.63 -11.88 15.39
C ALA A 12 14.62 -11.67 16.53
N ASP A 13 13.50 -11.00 16.26
CA ASP A 13 12.43 -10.76 17.23
C ASP A 13 11.82 -12.06 17.78
N SER A 14 11.51 -13.02 16.91
CA SER A 14 10.99 -14.33 17.34
C SER A 14 11.99 -15.10 18.18
N CYS A 15 13.27 -15.05 17.84
CA CYS A 15 14.35 -15.67 18.63
C CYS A 15 14.47 -15.03 20.01
N GLU A 16 14.44 -13.71 20.11
CA GLU A 16 14.42 -12.96 21.38
C GLU A 16 13.24 -13.40 22.25
N GLN A 17 12.05 -13.51 21.68
CA GLN A 17 10.86 -13.97 22.40
C GLN A 17 11.01 -15.41 22.90
N CYS A 18 11.49 -16.32 22.06
CA CYS A 18 11.74 -17.72 22.44
C CYS A 18 12.72 -17.81 23.61
N ILE A 19 13.84 -17.06 23.56
CA ILE A 19 14.83 -17.03 24.65
C ILE A 19 14.20 -16.48 25.94
N GLN A 20 13.43 -15.40 25.84
CA GLN A 20 12.72 -14.81 26.99
C GLN A 20 11.76 -15.80 27.63
N ILE A 21 10.95 -16.49 26.84
CA ILE A 21 9.99 -17.50 27.33
C ILE A 21 10.72 -18.66 28.03
N LEU A 22 11.80 -19.17 27.41
CA LEU A 22 12.53 -20.30 27.94
C LEU A 22 13.29 -19.96 29.22
N THR A 23 13.87 -18.77 29.28
CA THR A 23 14.73 -18.37 30.41
C THR A 23 13.97 -17.66 31.53
N GLN A 24 12.78 -17.16 31.25
CA GLN A 24 11.99 -16.30 32.15
C GLN A 24 12.77 -15.07 32.63
N LYS A 25 13.71 -14.58 31.81
CA LYS A 25 14.54 -13.39 32.05
C LYS A 25 14.15 -12.24 31.15
N ASP A 26 14.80 -11.10 31.33
CA ASP A 26 14.66 -9.95 30.45
C ASP A 26 14.97 -10.31 29.00
N ARG A 27 14.33 -9.62 28.09
CA ARG A 27 14.48 -9.85 26.65
C ARG A 27 15.92 -9.51 26.22
N CYS A 28 16.61 -10.48 25.67
CA CYS A 28 17.95 -10.29 25.10
C CYS A 28 17.85 -9.67 23.69
N ARG A 29 18.98 -9.20 23.16
CA ARG A 29 19.09 -8.76 21.76
C ARG A 29 19.60 -9.87 20.90
N VAL A 30 18.99 -10.02 19.73
CA VAL A 30 19.40 -10.95 18.67
C VAL A 30 19.57 -10.18 17.37
N ARG A 31 20.59 -10.53 16.60
CA ARG A 31 20.73 -10.14 15.19
C ARG A 31 20.77 -11.38 14.33
N ASN A 32 20.26 -11.27 13.13
CA ASN A 32 20.17 -12.37 12.18
C ASN A 32 20.77 -11.96 10.84
N ALA A 33 21.48 -12.88 10.22
CA ALA A 33 21.96 -12.74 8.86
C ALA A 33 21.85 -14.09 8.13
N ARG A 34 21.65 -14.04 6.82
CA ARG A 34 21.70 -15.23 5.95
C ARG A 34 23.09 -15.39 5.38
N VAL A 35 23.64 -16.57 5.52
CA VAL A 35 24.87 -16.97 4.87
C VAL A 35 24.54 -17.79 3.63
N TYR A 36 25.03 -17.38 2.48
CA TYR A 36 24.94 -18.11 1.23
C TYR A 36 26.32 -18.73 0.95
N ILE A 37 26.36 -20.04 0.80
CA ILE A 37 27.57 -20.77 0.40
C ILE A 37 27.42 -21.09 -1.08
N ILE A 38 28.40 -20.62 -1.86
CA ILE A 38 28.44 -20.82 -3.31
C ILE A 38 29.59 -21.77 -3.60
N ASP A 39 29.30 -22.87 -4.24
CA ASP A 39 30.28 -23.85 -4.65
C ASP A 39 30.33 -23.90 -6.19
N GLY A 40 31.56 -23.82 -6.75
CA GLY A 40 31.81 -23.83 -8.17
C GLY A 40 32.76 -22.73 -8.62
N ASN A 41 33.07 -22.74 -9.91
CA ASN A 41 33.91 -21.70 -10.53
C ASN A 41 33.03 -20.64 -11.11
N ILE A 42 32.96 -19.47 -10.44
CA ILE A 42 32.27 -18.31 -10.90
C ILE A 42 33.24 -17.13 -11.07
N THR A 43 32.98 -16.28 -12.03
CA THR A 43 33.73 -15.04 -12.24
C THR A 43 33.25 -13.96 -11.28
N ASP A 44 34.07 -12.91 -11.05
CA ASP A 44 33.68 -11.76 -10.23
C ASP A 44 32.40 -11.08 -10.76
N ALA A 45 32.25 -10.99 -12.07
CA ALA A 45 31.05 -10.41 -12.69
C ALA A 45 29.79 -11.26 -12.42
N GLU A 46 29.91 -12.58 -12.44
CA GLU A 46 28.81 -13.48 -12.08
C GLU A 46 28.49 -13.40 -10.59
N PHE A 47 29.50 -13.25 -9.74
CA PHE A 47 29.32 -13.07 -8.31
C PHE A 47 28.59 -11.76 -7.99
N GLU A 48 28.97 -10.64 -8.59
CA GLU A 48 28.27 -9.37 -8.41
C GLU A 48 26.82 -9.42 -8.93
N ARG A 49 26.59 -10.12 -10.04
CA ARG A 49 25.23 -10.36 -10.55
C ARG A 49 24.40 -11.21 -9.61
N LEU A 50 25.01 -12.23 -8.98
CA LEU A 50 24.35 -13.04 -7.96
C LEU A 50 24.02 -12.21 -6.71
N LYS A 51 24.93 -11.36 -6.25
CA LYS A 51 24.68 -10.43 -5.14
C LYS A 51 23.52 -9.50 -5.44
N SER A 52 23.46 -8.91 -6.62
CA SER A 52 22.36 -8.03 -7.02
C SER A 52 21.00 -8.75 -7.10
N TYR A 53 21.00 -10.05 -7.36
CA TYR A 53 19.79 -10.87 -7.29
C TYR A 53 19.38 -11.19 -5.84
N LEU A 54 20.34 -11.52 -4.98
CA LEU A 54 20.07 -11.94 -3.59
C LEU A 54 19.73 -10.76 -2.68
N ILE A 55 20.44 -9.64 -2.82
CA ILE A 55 20.27 -8.45 -1.99
C ILE A 55 19.23 -7.52 -2.61
N ASN A 56 18.19 -7.23 -1.87
CA ASN A 56 17.28 -6.14 -2.20
C ASN A 56 17.73 -4.88 -1.45
N PRO A 57 18.22 -3.84 -2.13
CA PRO A 57 18.81 -2.68 -1.48
C PRO A 57 17.79 -1.85 -0.66
N VAL A 58 16.49 -2.07 -0.87
CA VAL A 58 15.42 -1.41 -0.09
C VAL A 58 15.33 -1.97 1.33
N GLU A 59 15.65 -3.25 1.53
CA GLU A 59 15.45 -3.94 2.81
C GLU A 59 16.74 -4.52 3.42
N SER A 60 17.76 -4.78 2.58
CA SER A 60 18.91 -5.58 2.99
C SER A 60 20.22 -5.12 2.38
N ARG A 61 21.31 -5.56 2.99
CA ARG A 61 22.68 -5.30 2.54
C ARG A 61 23.59 -6.50 2.76
N GLU A 62 24.78 -6.43 2.18
CA GLU A 62 25.84 -7.39 2.50
C GLU A 62 26.28 -7.23 3.97
N ALA A 63 26.29 -8.32 4.71
CA ALA A 63 26.77 -8.38 6.08
C ALA A 63 28.29 -8.65 6.13
N SER A 64 28.99 -8.09 7.11
CA SER A 64 30.37 -8.49 7.39
C SER A 64 30.41 -9.94 7.90
N LEU A 65 31.47 -10.67 7.53
CA LEU A 65 31.78 -11.97 8.07
C LEU A 65 32.69 -11.88 9.32
N ASP A 66 33.10 -10.69 9.72
CA ASP A 66 33.89 -10.49 10.91
C ASP A 66 33.11 -10.78 12.19
N ALA A 67 33.81 -11.19 13.23
CA ALA A 67 33.20 -11.45 14.52
C ALA A 67 32.57 -10.15 15.10
N VAL A 68 31.27 -10.18 15.33
CA VAL A 68 30.53 -9.07 15.91
C VAL A 68 30.89 -8.94 17.40
N ARG A 69 31.43 -7.78 17.78
CA ARG A 69 31.85 -7.49 19.18
C ARG A 69 30.70 -7.00 20.06
N THR A 70 29.69 -6.37 19.47
CA THR A 70 28.48 -5.89 20.14
C THR A 70 27.28 -6.04 19.24
N LEU A 71 26.12 -6.33 19.83
CA LEU A 71 24.83 -6.35 19.14
C LEU A 71 24.16 -4.97 19.17
N ASP A 72 24.74 -4.00 19.88
CA ASP A 72 24.24 -2.65 19.90
C ASP A 72 24.50 -1.98 18.57
N ALA A 73 23.45 -1.49 17.96
CA ALA A 73 23.56 -0.63 16.80
C ALA A 73 23.60 0.82 17.28
N ASN A 74 24.72 1.49 17.07
CA ASN A 74 24.80 2.93 17.26
C ASN A 74 24.09 3.61 16.08
N TYR A 75 22.89 4.09 16.32
CA TYR A 75 22.20 4.96 15.41
C TYR A 75 22.37 6.40 15.88
N GLU A 76 22.76 7.28 15.00
CA GLU A 76 22.59 8.70 15.24
C GLU A 76 21.08 8.97 15.27
N ILE A 77 20.57 9.25 16.45
CA ILE A 77 19.18 9.66 16.63
C ILE A 77 19.17 11.17 16.47
N PRO A 78 18.48 11.71 15.45
CA PRO A 78 18.36 13.16 15.32
C PRO A 78 17.74 13.75 16.59
N GLU A 79 18.43 14.66 17.23
CA GLU A 79 17.94 15.33 18.45
C GLU A 79 16.86 16.36 18.13
N LYS A 80 16.87 16.90 16.92
CA LYS A 80 15.96 17.93 16.45
C LYS A 80 15.49 17.65 15.03
N VAL A 81 14.27 18.08 14.74
CA VAL A 81 13.76 18.09 13.35
C VAL A 81 14.37 19.28 12.63
N GLU A 82 14.92 19.05 11.45
CA GLU A 82 15.51 20.07 10.59
C GLU A 82 14.46 21.11 10.15
N ILE A 83 14.82 22.39 10.29
CA ILE A 83 14.04 23.51 9.75
C ILE A 83 14.61 23.85 8.38
N LEU A 84 13.76 23.96 7.38
CA LEU A 84 14.13 24.28 5.99
C LEU A 84 14.35 25.78 5.85
N GLU A 85 15.48 26.27 6.35
CA GLU A 85 15.77 27.71 6.40
C GLU A 85 15.65 28.40 5.04
N ASN A 86 15.02 29.57 5.05
CA ASN A 86 14.75 30.38 3.86
C ASN A 86 13.74 29.79 2.86
N PHE A 87 13.04 28.72 3.17
CA PHE A 87 12.02 28.14 2.30
C PHE A 87 10.96 29.19 1.88
N ILE A 88 10.46 29.98 2.82
CA ILE A 88 9.45 31.02 2.54
C ILE A 88 9.95 32.16 1.64
N ARG A 89 11.27 32.25 1.37
CA ARG A 89 11.91 33.28 0.55
C ARG A 89 12.42 32.75 -0.79
N LEU A 90 12.30 31.46 -1.06
CA LEU A 90 12.73 30.89 -2.33
C LEU A 90 11.97 31.54 -3.49
N ASN A 91 12.67 31.82 -4.56
CA ASN A 91 12.05 32.21 -5.82
C ASN A 91 11.59 30.97 -6.60
N ASP A 92 10.89 31.15 -7.71
CA ASP A 92 10.34 30.06 -8.52
C ASP A 92 11.42 29.04 -8.98
N LYS A 93 12.64 29.51 -9.28
CA LYS A 93 13.77 28.63 -9.62
C LYS A 93 14.22 27.82 -8.41
N GLY A 94 14.26 28.44 -7.25
CA GLY A 94 14.59 27.78 -5.97
C GLY A 94 13.56 26.73 -5.59
N LEU A 95 12.26 26.98 -5.75
CA LEU A 95 11.20 26.02 -5.51
C LEU A 95 11.29 24.81 -6.45
N ASN A 96 11.58 25.01 -7.73
CA ASN A 96 11.78 23.92 -8.68
C ASN A 96 13.01 23.06 -8.34
N ALA A 97 14.09 23.68 -7.86
CA ALA A 97 15.26 22.95 -7.38
C ALA A 97 14.94 22.14 -6.11
N PHE A 98 14.20 22.73 -5.19
CA PHE A 98 13.74 22.10 -3.96
C PHE A 98 12.90 20.84 -4.22
N ILE A 99 11.92 20.91 -5.12
CA ILE A 99 11.11 19.74 -5.51
C ILE A 99 12.01 18.59 -5.97
N LYS A 100 13.02 18.88 -6.80
CA LYS A 100 13.94 17.87 -7.33
C LYS A 100 14.87 17.31 -6.27
N GLU A 101 15.44 18.17 -5.44
CA GLU A 101 16.38 17.79 -4.38
C GLU A 101 15.71 16.86 -3.35
N PHE A 102 14.52 17.21 -2.92
CA PHE A 102 13.76 16.41 -1.95
C PHE A 102 12.92 15.29 -2.60
N GLY A 103 12.90 15.18 -3.92
CA GLY A 103 12.15 14.18 -4.66
C GLY A 103 10.66 14.17 -4.32
N LEU A 104 10.04 15.37 -4.24
CA LEU A 104 8.65 15.52 -3.85
C LEU A 104 7.68 15.02 -4.94
N ALA A 105 6.52 14.54 -4.52
CA ALA A 105 5.41 14.23 -5.40
C ALA A 105 4.56 15.46 -5.76
N MET A 106 4.61 16.50 -4.94
CA MET A 106 4.00 17.80 -5.21
C MET A 106 4.57 18.43 -6.48
N ASP A 107 3.71 19.09 -7.26
CA ASP A 107 4.11 19.91 -8.38
C ASP A 107 4.52 21.34 -7.96
N PHE A 108 4.84 22.18 -8.95
CA PHE A 108 5.28 23.54 -8.68
C PHE A 108 4.19 24.40 -8.04
N ASP A 109 2.95 24.26 -8.45
CA ASP A 109 1.84 25.07 -7.94
C ASP A 109 1.50 24.64 -6.51
N ASP A 110 1.58 23.35 -6.20
CA ASP A 110 1.40 22.79 -4.87
C ASP A 110 2.43 23.35 -3.87
N ILE A 111 3.73 23.26 -4.22
CA ILE A 111 4.80 23.74 -3.33
C ILE A 111 4.76 25.27 -3.17
N LYS A 112 4.35 25.98 -4.20
CA LYS A 112 4.16 27.44 -4.15
C LYS A 112 2.98 27.82 -3.24
N PHE A 113 1.92 27.04 -3.26
CA PHE A 113 0.81 27.21 -2.32
C PHE A 113 1.29 26.96 -0.88
N CYS A 114 2.03 25.88 -0.63
CA CYS A 114 2.62 25.60 0.68
C CYS A 114 3.54 26.75 1.14
N GLN A 115 4.41 27.25 0.26
CA GLN A 115 5.27 28.40 0.56
C GLN A 115 4.44 29.62 1.01
N SER A 116 3.38 29.91 0.28
CA SER A 116 2.51 31.05 0.60
C SER A 116 1.85 30.86 1.97
N TYR A 117 1.39 29.66 2.29
CA TYR A 117 0.81 29.34 3.60
C TYR A 117 1.82 29.55 4.73
N PHE A 118 3.03 29.00 4.63
CA PHE A 118 4.05 29.16 5.65
C PHE A 118 4.52 30.62 5.81
N ARG A 119 4.61 31.36 4.70
CA ARG A 119 4.98 32.77 4.69
C ARG A 119 3.90 33.67 5.28
N ASP A 120 2.66 33.51 4.85
CA ASP A 120 1.59 34.48 5.09
C ASP A 120 0.77 34.14 6.35
N THR A 121 0.59 32.85 6.66
CA THR A 121 -0.20 32.36 7.79
C THR A 121 0.69 31.97 8.98
N GLU A 122 1.60 31.02 8.79
CA GLU A 122 2.49 30.52 9.85
C GLU A 122 3.61 31.51 10.19
N LYS A 123 4.06 32.33 9.22
CA LYS A 123 5.13 33.35 9.35
C LYS A 123 6.45 32.76 9.81
N ARG A 124 6.76 31.55 9.41
CA ARG A 124 7.97 30.80 9.72
C ARG A 124 8.34 29.85 8.58
N ASP A 125 9.59 29.42 8.59
CA ASP A 125 9.99 28.31 7.72
C ASP A 125 9.42 26.98 8.25
N PRO A 126 9.05 26.04 7.34
CA PRO A 126 8.60 24.72 7.72
C PRO A 126 9.77 23.83 8.17
N THR A 127 9.44 22.77 8.89
CA THR A 127 10.35 21.65 9.12
C THR A 127 10.31 20.68 7.93
N ILE A 128 11.36 19.87 7.77
CA ILE A 128 11.40 18.79 6.77
C ILE A 128 10.23 17.80 6.99
N THR A 129 9.87 17.54 8.23
CA THR A 129 8.75 16.64 8.57
C THR A 129 7.42 17.21 8.07
N GLU A 130 7.16 18.50 8.26
CA GLU A 130 5.94 19.13 7.76
C GLU A 130 5.83 19.03 6.24
N ILE A 131 6.89 19.36 5.52
CA ILE A 131 6.89 19.25 4.04
C ILE A 131 6.69 17.79 3.60
N ARG A 132 7.36 16.82 4.22
CA ARG A 132 7.19 15.40 3.88
C ARG A 132 5.78 14.90 4.17
N MET A 133 5.18 15.32 5.28
CA MET A 133 3.79 14.96 5.62
C MET A 133 2.80 15.56 4.61
N ILE A 134 2.96 16.82 4.26
CA ILE A 134 2.12 17.49 3.27
C ILE A 134 2.28 16.81 1.90
N ASP A 135 3.52 16.53 1.47
CA ASP A 135 3.82 15.83 0.21
C ASP A 135 3.14 14.45 0.16
N THR A 136 3.15 13.72 1.28
CA THR A 136 2.48 12.42 1.38
C THR A 136 0.96 12.55 1.21
N TYR A 137 0.34 13.52 1.84
CA TYR A 137 -1.08 13.80 1.70
C TYR A 137 -1.45 14.30 0.30
N TRP A 138 -0.58 15.09 -0.32
CA TRP A 138 -0.82 15.70 -1.63
C TRP A 138 -0.51 14.77 -2.79
N SER A 139 0.19 13.68 -2.53
CA SER A 139 0.48 12.69 -3.56
C SER A 139 -0.82 12.11 -4.14
N ASP A 140 -0.84 11.88 -5.45
CA ASP A 140 -1.98 11.27 -6.15
C ASP A 140 -2.08 9.77 -5.83
N HIS A 141 -2.07 9.45 -4.54
CA HIS A 141 -2.21 8.09 -4.03
C HIS A 141 -3.55 7.50 -4.47
N CYS A 142 -3.53 6.29 -5.03
CA CYS A 142 -4.69 5.63 -5.63
C CYS A 142 -5.38 6.46 -6.75
N ARG A 143 -4.69 7.43 -7.32
CA ARG A 143 -5.20 8.28 -8.42
C ARG A 143 -6.44 9.09 -8.07
N HIS A 144 -6.63 9.45 -6.81
CA HIS A 144 -7.77 10.26 -6.37
C HIS A 144 -7.88 11.58 -7.13
N THR A 145 -6.77 12.31 -7.29
CA THR A 145 -6.72 13.57 -8.04
C THR A 145 -7.02 13.33 -9.52
N THR A 146 -6.39 12.31 -10.14
CA THR A 146 -6.64 11.92 -11.53
C THR A 146 -8.11 11.58 -11.77
N PHE A 147 -8.72 10.78 -10.89
CA PHE A 147 -10.14 10.42 -11.00
C PHE A 147 -11.09 11.59 -10.76
N SER A 148 -10.63 12.65 -10.09
CA SER A 148 -11.39 13.88 -9.84
C SER A 148 -11.17 14.97 -10.89
N THR A 149 -10.30 14.74 -11.88
CA THR A 149 -10.06 15.70 -12.98
C THR A 149 -11.34 16.01 -13.72
N ASN A 150 -11.61 17.29 -13.96
CA ASN A 150 -12.76 17.73 -14.76
C ASN A 150 -12.58 17.34 -16.22
N ILE A 151 -13.61 16.73 -16.78
CA ILE A 151 -13.65 16.32 -18.18
C ILE A 151 -14.51 17.35 -18.93
N GLU A 152 -13.88 18.04 -19.86
CA GLU A 152 -14.52 19.06 -20.68
C GLU A 152 -14.37 18.74 -22.18
N ASN A 153 -15.22 19.33 -23.00
CA ASN A 153 -15.14 19.22 -24.47
C ASN A 153 -15.10 17.78 -25.01
N VAL A 154 -15.98 16.92 -24.48
CA VAL A 154 -16.06 15.51 -24.83
C VAL A 154 -16.40 15.32 -26.31
N LYS A 155 -15.53 14.61 -27.05
CA LYS A 155 -15.74 14.25 -28.45
C LYS A 155 -15.71 12.73 -28.59
N ILE A 156 -16.81 12.15 -29.02
CA ILE A 156 -16.97 10.71 -29.19
C ILE A 156 -17.32 10.41 -30.64
N ALA A 157 -16.47 9.67 -31.31
CA ALA A 157 -16.68 9.27 -32.72
C ALA A 157 -17.56 8.02 -32.87
N THR A 158 -17.52 7.12 -31.88
CA THR A 158 -18.20 5.83 -31.93
C THR A 158 -19.66 5.99 -31.47
N PRO A 159 -20.66 5.64 -32.32
CA PRO A 159 -22.08 5.92 -32.02
C PRO A 159 -22.57 5.32 -30.68
N TYR A 160 -22.34 4.02 -30.46
CA TYR A 160 -22.81 3.37 -29.21
C TYR A 160 -22.16 3.92 -27.93
N ILE A 161 -20.93 4.43 -28.02
CA ILE A 161 -20.28 5.10 -26.88
C ILE A 161 -20.89 6.49 -26.67
N ARG A 162 -21.27 7.17 -27.74
CA ARG A 162 -21.99 8.44 -27.68
C ARG A 162 -23.33 8.24 -26.97
N GLU A 163 -24.10 7.25 -27.38
CA GLU A 163 -25.40 6.92 -26.78
C GLU A 163 -25.26 6.64 -25.27
N ALA A 164 -24.28 5.82 -24.87
CA ALA A 164 -23.98 5.56 -23.46
C ALA A 164 -23.58 6.82 -22.68
N TYR A 165 -22.85 7.74 -23.31
CA TYR A 165 -22.49 9.00 -22.68
C TYR A 165 -23.69 9.94 -22.54
N ASP A 166 -24.57 10.00 -23.53
CA ASP A 166 -25.79 10.81 -23.48
C ASP A 166 -26.73 10.27 -22.38
N GLU A 167 -26.89 8.94 -22.26
CA GLU A 167 -27.61 8.30 -21.15
C GLU A 167 -26.98 8.65 -19.78
N TYR A 168 -25.65 8.64 -19.69
CA TYR A 168 -24.96 9.08 -18.46
C TYR A 168 -25.32 10.52 -18.08
N ILE A 169 -25.37 11.44 -19.03
CA ILE A 169 -25.74 12.84 -18.77
C ILE A 169 -27.21 12.93 -18.32
N GLU A 170 -28.11 12.16 -18.91
CA GLU A 170 -29.52 12.09 -18.50
C GLU A 170 -29.65 11.61 -17.05
N VAL A 171 -28.98 10.50 -16.70
CA VAL A 171 -28.97 9.96 -15.33
C VAL A 171 -28.40 10.95 -14.32
N ARG A 172 -27.37 11.70 -14.68
CA ARG A 172 -26.85 12.78 -13.81
C ARG A 172 -27.92 13.82 -13.48
N ASN A 173 -28.68 14.24 -14.51
CA ASN A 173 -29.75 15.24 -14.33
C ASN A 173 -30.88 14.68 -13.46
N GLU A 174 -31.30 13.43 -13.67
CA GLU A 174 -32.29 12.74 -12.83
C GLU A 174 -31.86 12.68 -11.36
N LEU A 175 -30.56 12.47 -11.11
CA LEU A 175 -30.00 12.40 -9.77
C LEU A 175 -29.66 13.79 -9.16
N GLY A 176 -30.05 14.90 -9.80
CA GLY A 176 -29.77 16.24 -9.34
C GLY A 176 -28.27 16.60 -9.34
N ARG A 177 -27.50 15.99 -10.22
CA ARG A 177 -26.03 16.16 -10.31
C ARG A 177 -25.59 17.01 -11.50
N GLY A 178 -26.50 17.62 -12.24
CA GLY A 178 -26.20 18.38 -13.45
C GLY A 178 -25.14 19.45 -13.28
N GLU A 179 -25.15 20.16 -12.15
CA GLU A 179 -24.21 21.24 -11.82
C GLU A 179 -22.85 20.72 -11.28
N LYS A 180 -22.71 19.44 -11.00
CA LYS A 180 -21.44 18.89 -10.53
C LYS A 180 -20.51 18.64 -11.72
N PRO A 181 -19.17 18.72 -11.56
CA PRO A 181 -18.24 18.44 -12.64
C PRO A 181 -18.36 17.00 -13.14
N VAL A 182 -18.17 16.81 -14.44
CA VAL A 182 -18.00 15.48 -15.02
C VAL A 182 -16.57 15.02 -14.74
N THR A 183 -16.43 13.91 -14.04
CA THR A 183 -15.13 13.33 -13.68
C THR A 183 -15.11 11.82 -13.94
N LEU A 184 -13.92 11.22 -13.99
CA LEU A 184 -13.81 9.75 -14.08
C LEU A 184 -14.48 9.05 -12.90
N MET A 185 -14.39 9.62 -11.69
CA MET A 185 -15.05 9.08 -10.51
C MET A 185 -16.59 9.15 -10.62
N ASP A 186 -17.11 10.24 -11.18
CA ASP A 186 -18.55 10.37 -11.39
C ASP A 186 -19.04 9.33 -12.41
N LEU A 187 -18.34 9.18 -13.54
CA LEU A 187 -18.61 8.12 -14.54
C LEU A 187 -18.60 6.73 -13.90
N ALA A 188 -17.58 6.42 -13.12
CA ALA A 188 -17.43 5.10 -12.51
C ALA A 188 -18.52 4.76 -11.47
N THR A 189 -19.08 5.77 -10.79
CA THR A 189 -20.00 5.57 -9.67
C THR A 189 -21.47 5.86 -9.99
N ILE A 190 -21.77 6.42 -11.16
CA ILE A 190 -23.13 6.88 -11.49
C ILE A 190 -24.16 5.74 -11.52
N ALA A 191 -23.78 4.58 -12.06
CA ALA A 191 -24.67 3.41 -12.13
C ALA A 191 -25.08 2.92 -10.74
N ALA A 192 -24.14 2.86 -9.79
CA ALA A 192 -24.45 2.48 -8.41
C ALA A 192 -25.37 3.52 -7.74
N LYS A 193 -25.16 4.81 -7.99
CA LYS A 193 -26.03 5.89 -7.47
C LYS A 193 -27.45 5.78 -8.04
N LYS A 194 -27.59 5.48 -9.33
CA LYS A 194 -28.90 5.27 -9.98
C LYS A 194 -29.61 4.05 -9.41
N LEU A 195 -28.92 2.92 -9.30
CA LEU A 195 -29.48 1.69 -8.71
C LEU A 195 -29.96 1.92 -7.28
N LYS A 196 -29.21 2.72 -6.50
CA LYS A 196 -29.60 3.09 -5.14
C LYS A 196 -30.84 3.97 -5.13
N ALA A 197 -30.90 5.00 -5.97
CA ALA A 197 -32.06 5.88 -6.10
C ALA A 197 -33.31 5.10 -6.53
N ASP A 198 -33.17 4.10 -7.40
CA ASP A 198 -34.25 3.22 -7.84
C ASP A 198 -34.67 2.16 -6.80
N GLY A 199 -34.04 2.16 -5.60
CA GLY A 199 -34.34 1.21 -4.55
C GLY A 199 -33.87 -0.23 -4.80
N LYS A 200 -32.96 -0.43 -5.78
CA LYS A 200 -32.44 -1.77 -6.15
C LYS A 200 -31.31 -2.25 -5.25
N LEU A 201 -30.77 -1.37 -4.38
CA LEU A 201 -29.71 -1.67 -3.45
C LEU A 201 -30.19 -1.64 -1.99
N LYS A 202 -31.43 -2.09 -1.73
CA LYS A 202 -32.06 -2.07 -0.39
C LYS A 202 -31.33 -2.94 0.65
N ASP A 203 -30.61 -3.96 0.18
CA ASP A 203 -29.87 -4.89 1.04
C ASP A 203 -28.42 -4.41 1.30
N LEU A 204 -28.00 -3.31 0.64
CA LEU A 204 -26.72 -2.68 0.94
C LEU A 204 -26.74 -2.17 2.39
N ASP A 205 -25.76 -2.60 3.16
CA ASP A 205 -25.61 -2.16 4.54
C ASP A 205 -24.70 -0.93 4.58
N GLU A 206 -25.27 0.19 4.98
CA GLU A 206 -24.58 1.49 5.00
C GLU A 206 -24.40 1.98 6.45
N SER A 207 -23.22 2.46 6.76
CA SER A 207 -22.88 3.12 8.02
C SER A 207 -21.85 4.21 7.77
N GLU A 208 -21.51 4.97 8.80
CA GLU A 208 -20.40 5.93 8.74
C GLU A 208 -19.04 5.22 8.59
N GLU A 209 -18.93 3.97 9.04
CA GLU A 209 -17.75 3.12 8.89
C GLU A 209 -17.88 2.28 7.61
N ILE A 210 -17.23 2.73 6.50
CA ILE A 210 -17.29 2.08 5.19
C ILE A 210 -15.89 1.55 4.83
N ASN A 211 -15.51 0.42 5.43
CA ASN A 211 -14.21 -0.21 5.16
C ASN A 211 -14.32 -1.37 4.15
N ALA A 212 -15.51 -1.95 4.00
CA ALA A 212 -15.80 -3.02 3.06
C ALA A 212 -17.20 -2.84 2.47
N CYS A 213 -17.46 -3.43 1.30
CA CYS A 213 -18.83 -3.52 0.79
C CYS A 213 -19.59 -4.54 1.64
N SER A 214 -20.67 -4.11 2.28
CA SER A 214 -21.46 -4.91 3.21
C SER A 214 -22.89 -5.07 2.71
N VAL A 215 -23.38 -6.32 2.67
CA VAL A 215 -24.71 -6.67 2.19
C VAL A 215 -25.44 -7.51 3.22
N LYS A 216 -26.68 -7.15 3.51
CA LYS A 216 -27.59 -7.93 4.38
C LYS A 216 -28.03 -9.18 3.66
N ILE A 217 -27.86 -10.32 4.29
CA ILE A 217 -28.26 -11.61 3.74
C ILE A 217 -29.00 -12.44 4.78
N LYS A 218 -29.72 -13.44 4.31
CA LYS A 218 -30.32 -14.49 5.15
C LYS A 218 -29.52 -15.76 4.98
N VAL A 219 -29.19 -16.40 6.09
CA VAL A 219 -28.42 -17.65 6.13
C VAL A 219 -29.25 -18.71 6.86
N ASP A 220 -29.43 -19.87 6.23
CA ASP A 220 -30.04 -21.02 6.88
C ASP A 220 -28.99 -21.78 7.70
N ILE A 221 -29.19 -21.81 9.00
CA ILE A 221 -28.37 -22.56 9.95
C ILE A 221 -29.22 -23.70 10.55
N ASN A 222 -29.05 -24.89 10.02
CA ASN A 222 -29.80 -26.08 10.47
C ASN A 222 -31.33 -25.92 10.45
N GLY A 223 -31.86 -25.27 9.42
CA GLY A 223 -33.29 -25.02 9.27
C GLY A 223 -33.81 -23.77 9.99
N ASN A 224 -32.93 -22.99 10.62
CA ASN A 224 -33.27 -21.68 11.20
C ASN A 224 -32.65 -20.57 10.31
N GLU A 225 -33.47 -19.63 9.89
CA GLU A 225 -33.03 -18.47 9.13
C GLU A 225 -32.49 -17.40 10.08
N GLU A 226 -31.26 -16.97 9.84
CA GLU A 226 -30.57 -15.93 10.60
C GLU A 226 -30.25 -14.72 9.72
N ASP A 227 -30.24 -13.53 10.32
CA ASP A 227 -29.77 -12.29 9.68
C ASP A 227 -28.23 -12.20 9.77
N TRP A 228 -27.58 -12.08 8.62
CA TRP A 228 -26.13 -11.98 8.50
C TRP A 228 -25.73 -10.77 7.65
N ILE A 229 -24.51 -10.33 7.82
CA ILE A 229 -23.85 -9.37 6.93
C ILE A 229 -22.74 -10.09 6.19
N LEU A 230 -22.82 -10.07 4.86
CA LEU A 230 -21.77 -10.52 3.96
C LEU A 230 -20.89 -9.32 3.61
N MET A 231 -19.57 -9.45 3.75
CA MET A 231 -18.62 -8.40 3.45
C MET A 231 -17.67 -8.83 2.31
N PHE A 232 -17.40 -7.90 1.41
CA PHE A 232 -16.42 -8.05 0.35
C PHE A 232 -15.46 -6.87 0.38
N LYS A 233 -14.17 -7.17 0.37
CA LYS A 233 -13.10 -6.17 0.25
C LYS A 233 -12.10 -6.60 -0.78
N ASN A 234 -11.65 -5.66 -1.60
CA ASN A 234 -10.45 -5.80 -2.41
C ASN A 234 -9.47 -4.68 -2.10
N GLU A 235 -8.19 -4.99 -2.21
CA GLU A 235 -7.09 -4.07 -1.96
C GLU A 235 -6.05 -4.20 -3.06
N THR A 236 -5.43 -3.07 -3.43
CA THR A 236 -4.31 -3.05 -4.37
C THR A 236 -3.06 -2.53 -3.67
N HIS A 237 -1.92 -3.18 -3.89
CA HIS A 237 -0.66 -2.78 -3.27
C HIS A 237 0.50 -2.93 -4.25
N ASN A 238 0.44 -2.16 -5.35
CA ASN A 238 1.27 -2.35 -6.53
C ASN A 238 2.71 -1.93 -6.31
N HIS A 239 2.96 -0.67 -5.94
CA HIS A 239 4.30 -0.12 -5.79
C HIS A 239 5.10 -0.81 -4.68
N PRO A 240 4.59 -0.99 -3.47
CA PRO A 240 5.33 -1.70 -2.42
C PRO A 240 5.67 -3.14 -2.80
N THR A 241 4.78 -3.84 -3.50
CA THR A 241 5.07 -5.21 -4.00
C THR A 241 6.15 -5.22 -5.08
N GLU A 242 6.28 -4.15 -5.86
CA GLU A 242 7.32 -4.01 -6.88
C GLU A 242 8.73 -3.86 -6.25
N ILE A 243 8.85 -3.16 -5.14
CA ILE A 243 10.14 -2.83 -4.51
C ILE A 243 10.51 -3.77 -3.37
N GLU A 244 9.54 -4.29 -2.62
CA GLU A 244 9.69 -5.29 -1.55
C GLU A 244 8.56 -6.33 -1.68
N PRO A 245 8.73 -7.34 -2.56
CA PRO A 245 7.64 -8.20 -2.99
C PRO A 245 6.96 -9.01 -1.89
N PHE A 246 7.72 -9.47 -0.90
CA PHE A 246 7.19 -10.29 0.18
C PHE A 246 6.27 -9.47 1.09
N GLY A 247 6.77 -8.39 1.66
CA GLY A 247 6.02 -7.54 2.57
C GLY A 247 4.91 -6.76 1.85
N GLY A 248 5.17 -6.30 0.62
CA GLY A 248 4.17 -5.63 -0.20
C GLY A 248 2.94 -6.50 -0.46
N ALA A 249 3.12 -7.74 -0.90
CA ALA A 249 2.03 -8.68 -1.13
C ALA A 249 1.35 -9.14 0.16
N ALA A 250 2.13 -9.34 1.23
CA ALA A 250 1.58 -9.65 2.56
C ALA A 250 0.70 -8.52 3.07
N THR A 251 1.12 -7.27 2.91
CA THR A 251 0.34 -6.08 3.30
C THR A 251 -0.92 -5.93 2.44
N CYS A 252 -0.85 -6.25 1.14
CA CYS A 252 -2.01 -6.26 0.25
C CYS A 252 -3.13 -7.16 0.80
N LEU A 253 -2.81 -8.43 1.11
CA LEU A 253 -3.78 -9.34 1.71
C LEU A 253 -4.18 -8.88 3.12
N GLY A 254 -3.21 -8.41 3.91
CA GLY A 254 -3.45 -7.92 5.26
C GLY A 254 -4.45 -6.76 5.30
N GLY A 255 -4.35 -5.80 4.38
CA GLY A 255 -5.32 -4.72 4.23
C GLY A 255 -6.71 -5.24 3.87
N ALA A 256 -6.78 -6.13 2.87
CA ALA A 256 -8.04 -6.73 2.48
C ALA A 256 -8.73 -7.50 3.63
N ILE A 257 -7.97 -8.20 4.47
CA ILE A 257 -8.51 -8.95 5.62
C ILE A 257 -8.91 -8.02 6.77
N ARG A 258 -8.06 -7.05 7.10
CA ARG A 258 -8.28 -6.19 8.27
C ARG A 258 -9.54 -5.35 8.17
N ASP A 259 -9.93 -4.92 6.99
CA ASP A 259 -11.10 -4.08 6.80
C ASP A 259 -12.42 -4.79 7.17
N PRO A 260 -12.73 -6.01 6.68
CA PRO A 260 -13.88 -6.77 7.20
C PRO A 260 -13.75 -7.13 8.68
N LEU A 261 -12.54 -7.43 9.19
CA LEU A 261 -12.32 -7.68 10.61
C LEU A 261 -12.63 -6.45 11.47
N SER A 262 -12.32 -5.24 11.01
CA SER A 262 -12.69 -4.00 11.70
C SER A 262 -14.21 -3.86 11.81
N GLY A 263 -14.96 -4.34 10.81
CA GLY A 263 -16.41 -4.47 10.81
C GLY A 263 -16.93 -5.68 11.61
N ARG A 264 -16.05 -6.37 12.33
CA ARG A 264 -16.36 -7.55 13.19
C ARG A 264 -16.88 -8.77 12.44
N SER A 265 -16.51 -8.91 11.15
CA SER A 265 -16.80 -10.12 10.40
C SER A 265 -15.64 -11.10 10.43
N TYR A 266 -15.94 -12.38 10.35
CA TYR A 266 -14.93 -13.41 10.10
C TYR A 266 -14.65 -13.50 8.60
N VAL A 267 -13.38 -13.54 8.21
CA VAL A 267 -12.97 -13.70 6.79
C VAL A 267 -12.82 -15.19 6.49
N TYR A 268 -13.59 -15.69 5.54
CA TYR A 268 -13.63 -17.11 5.19
C TYR A 268 -12.76 -17.47 3.97
N GLN A 269 -12.62 -16.53 3.05
CA GLN A 269 -12.01 -16.78 1.75
C GLN A 269 -11.14 -15.60 1.36
N ALA A 270 -9.88 -15.88 1.01
CA ALA A 270 -9.01 -14.94 0.32
C ALA A 270 -8.82 -15.35 -1.15
N MET A 271 -8.68 -14.35 -1.99
CA MET A 271 -8.45 -14.47 -3.42
C MET A 271 -7.30 -13.56 -3.82
N ARG A 272 -6.47 -14.01 -4.75
CA ARG A 272 -5.38 -13.23 -5.32
C ARG A 272 -5.56 -13.14 -6.83
N VAL A 273 -5.63 -11.90 -7.32
CA VAL A 273 -5.68 -11.62 -8.75
C VAL A 273 -4.56 -10.64 -9.07
N THR A 274 -3.64 -11.03 -9.93
CA THR A 274 -2.46 -10.20 -10.21
C THR A 274 -2.22 -10.05 -11.71
N GLY A 275 -1.60 -8.93 -12.08
CA GLY A 275 -0.99 -8.71 -13.37
C GLY A 275 0.53 -8.64 -13.22
N ALA A 276 1.26 -9.48 -13.93
CA ALA A 276 2.70 -9.60 -13.85
C ALA A 276 3.35 -9.59 -15.24
N ALA A 277 4.60 -9.18 -15.32
CA ALA A 277 5.42 -9.45 -16.48
C ALA A 277 5.92 -10.90 -16.44
N ASN A 278 6.45 -11.39 -17.56
CA ASN A 278 6.92 -12.75 -17.68
C ASN A 278 8.05 -13.05 -16.68
N PRO A 279 7.86 -13.95 -15.70
CA PRO A 279 8.88 -14.29 -14.70
C PRO A 279 10.07 -15.09 -15.26
N LEU A 280 9.96 -15.56 -16.50
CA LEU A 280 11.02 -16.32 -17.19
C LEU A 280 12.00 -15.43 -17.97
N VAL A 281 11.79 -14.10 -17.95
CA VAL A 281 12.73 -13.16 -18.55
C VAL A 281 14.09 -13.31 -17.85
N PRO A 282 15.20 -13.43 -18.62
CA PRO A 282 16.54 -13.50 -18.07
C PRO A 282 16.87 -12.32 -17.15
N VAL A 283 17.67 -12.56 -16.10
CA VAL A 283 18.01 -11.53 -15.12
C VAL A 283 18.75 -10.34 -15.77
N GLU A 284 19.55 -10.61 -16.79
CA GLU A 284 20.28 -9.59 -17.59
C GLU A 284 19.37 -8.63 -18.35
N ASP A 285 18.13 -9.03 -18.64
CA ASP A 285 17.13 -8.20 -19.33
C ASP A 285 16.28 -7.39 -18.33
N THR A 286 16.62 -7.41 -17.05
CA THR A 286 15.92 -6.62 -16.03
C THR A 286 16.10 -5.13 -16.29
N ILE A 287 15.01 -4.37 -16.26
CA ILE A 287 15.06 -2.91 -16.37
C ILE A 287 15.89 -2.35 -15.22
N SER A 288 16.79 -1.42 -15.54
CA SER A 288 17.62 -0.74 -14.54
C SER A 288 16.76 -0.14 -13.41
N GLY A 289 17.19 -0.30 -12.17
CA GLY A 289 16.47 0.17 -10.98
C GLY A 289 15.22 -0.66 -10.62
N LYS A 290 15.10 -1.88 -11.17
CA LYS A 290 14.02 -2.80 -10.81
C LYS A 290 14.54 -4.15 -10.34
N LEU A 291 13.75 -4.85 -9.56
CA LEU A 291 14.02 -6.24 -9.23
C LEU A 291 13.68 -7.15 -10.43
N PRO A 292 14.40 -8.28 -10.60
CA PRO A 292 14.06 -9.27 -11.61
C PRO A 292 12.62 -9.78 -11.46
N GLN A 293 11.91 -9.95 -12.58
CA GLN A 293 10.49 -10.33 -12.59
C GLN A 293 10.22 -11.63 -11.83
N ARG A 294 11.13 -12.60 -11.93
CA ARG A 294 11.04 -13.86 -11.17
C ARG A 294 11.11 -13.60 -9.66
N LYS A 295 12.00 -12.72 -9.22
CA LYS A 295 12.13 -12.37 -7.78
C LYS A 295 10.85 -11.71 -7.26
N ILE A 296 10.27 -10.78 -8.02
CA ILE A 296 9.02 -10.13 -7.67
C ILE A 296 7.89 -11.16 -7.57
N THR A 297 7.71 -12.00 -8.59
CA THR A 297 6.62 -12.97 -8.65
C THR A 297 6.71 -14.00 -7.52
N VAL A 298 7.88 -14.57 -7.28
CA VAL A 298 8.09 -15.57 -6.22
C VAL A 298 7.95 -14.94 -4.83
N GLY A 299 8.56 -13.75 -4.63
CA GLY A 299 8.45 -13.01 -3.37
C GLY A 299 7.01 -12.64 -3.03
N ALA A 300 6.27 -12.11 -4.01
CA ALA A 300 4.86 -11.75 -3.84
C ALA A 300 3.98 -12.96 -3.51
N ALA A 301 4.16 -14.09 -4.20
CA ALA A 301 3.42 -15.32 -3.90
C ALA A 301 3.68 -15.82 -2.49
N ASN A 302 4.94 -15.79 -2.05
CA ASN A 302 5.33 -16.20 -0.70
C ASN A 302 4.77 -15.25 0.37
N GLY A 303 4.82 -13.96 0.16
CA GLY A 303 4.29 -12.96 1.10
C GLY A 303 2.79 -13.07 1.28
N TYR A 304 2.06 -13.20 0.18
CA TYR A 304 0.62 -13.39 0.20
C TYR A 304 0.20 -14.66 0.95
N SER A 305 0.84 -15.78 0.62
CA SER A 305 0.63 -17.08 1.29
C SER A 305 0.98 -17.02 2.78
N SER A 306 2.10 -16.36 3.13
CA SER A 306 2.57 -16.26 4.51
C SER A 306 1.54 -15.56 5.39
N TYR A 307 0.97 -14.45 4.96
CA TYR A 307 -0.03 -13.72 5.75
C TYR A 307 -1.28 -14.57 6.02
N GLY A 308 -1.83 -15.19 4.99
CA GLY A 308 -3.01 -16.05 5.13
C GLY A 308 -2.74 -17.25 6.05
N ASN A 309 -1.60 -17.91 5.89
CA ASN A 309 -1.22 -19.06 6.71
C ASN A 309 -1.06 -18.71 8.19
N GLN A 310 -0.54 -17.53 8.53
CA GLN A 310 -0.36 -17.11 9.92
C GLN A 310 -1.69 -16.94 10.66
N ILE A 311 -2.75 -16.59 9.98
CA ILE A 311 -4.09 -16.43 10.57
C ILE A 311 -5.05 -17.57 10.24
N GLY A 312 -4.56 -18.65 9.62
CA GLY A 312 -5.35 -19.83 9.28
C GLY A 312 -6.35 -19.61 8.14
N LEU A 313 -6.13 -18.62 7.27
CA LEU A 313 -6.98 -18.29 6.13
C LEU A 313 -6.41 -18.82 4.83
N ALA A 314 -7.16 -19.69 4.16
CA ALA A 314 -6.77 -20.21 2.86
C ALA A 314 -6.96 -19.15 1.75
N THR A 315 -5.94 -19.00 0.88
CA THR A 315 -6.09 -18.32 -0.41
C THR A 315 -6.69 -19.30 -1.41
N GLY A 316 -8.00 -19.34 -1.50
CA GLY A 316 -8.75 -20.37 -2.24
C GLY A 316 -8.77 -20.16 -3.75
N HIS A 317 -8.48 -18.95 -4.22
CA HIS A 317 -8.39 -18.64 -5.64
C HIS A 317 -7.15 -17.80 -5.93
N VAL A 318 -6.34 -18.23 -6.89
CA VAL A 318 -5.18 -17.48 -7.39
C VAL A 318 -5.26 -17.43 -8.91
N SER A 319 -5.26 -16.22 -9.45
CA SER A 319 -5.18 -15.95 -10.88
C SER A 319 -4.09 -14.93 -11.15
N GLU A 320 -3.12 -15.27 -11.96
CA GLU A 320 -2.03 -14.38 -12.34
C GLU A 320 -1.98 -14.25 -13.86
N ILE A 321 -2.16 -13.03 -14.36
CA ILE A 321 -2.18 -12.71 -15.78
C ILE A 321 -0.81 -12.14 -16.15
N TYR A 322 -0.18 -12.71 -17.17
CA TYR A 322 1.12 -12.28 -17.67
C TYR A 322 0.97 -11.43 -18.93
N HIS A 323 1.52 -10.21 -18.88
CA HIS A 323 1.51 -9.30 -20.03
C HIS A 323 2.72 -8.35 -19.98
N PRO A 324 3.38 -8.04 -21.12
CA PRO A 324 4.55 -7.15 -21.16
C PRO A 324 4.30 -5.76 -20.56
N GLY A 325 3.06 -5.26 -20.60
CA GLY A 325 2.69 -3.97 -20.00
C GLY A 325 2.91 -3.90 -18.49
N TYR A 326 2.95 -5.04 -17.79
CA TYR A 326 3.21 -5.09 -16.35
C TYR A 326 4.71 -5.07 -15.99
N VAL A 327 5.61 -5.00 -16.96
CA VAL A 327 7.05 -4.84 -16.68
C VAL A 327 7.34 -3.49 -16.03
N ALA A 328 6.56 -2.47 -16.36
CA ALA A 328 6.69 -1.14 -15.77
C ALA A 328 6.20 -1.09 -14.32
N LYS A 329 5.07 -1.72 -14.05
CA LYS A 329 4.50 -1.84 -12.70
C LYS A 329 3.58 -3.06 -12.60
N ARG A 330 3.86 -3.92 -11.63
CA ARG A 330 3.00 -5.04 -11.28
C ARG A 330 1.65 -4.55 -10.76
N LEU A 331 0.58 -5.27 -11.06
CA LEU A 331 -0.72 -5.11 -10.43
C LEU A 331 -0.90 -6.22 -9.39
N GLU A 332 -0.88 -5.88 -8.12
CA GLU A 332 -1.13 -6.80 -7.01
C GLU A 332 -2.50 -6.50 -6.40
N ILE A 333 -3.43 -7.45 -6.51
CA ILE A 333 -4.77 -7.32 -5.95
C ILE A 333 -5.03 -8.48 -5.00
N GLY A 334 -5.43 -8.14 -3.77
CA GLY A 334 -6.01 -9.06 -2.82
C GLY A 334 -7.50 -8.81 -2.68
N ALA A 335 -8.29 -9.86 -2.57
CA ALA A 335 -9.72 -9.75 -2.30
C ALA A 335 -10.13 -10.80 -1.26
N VAL A 336 -11.13 -10.47 -0.45
CA VAL A 336 -11.64 -11.37 0.59
C VAL A 336 -13.14 -11.32 0.67
N VAL A 337 -13.70 -12.42 1.14
CA VAL A 337 -15.11 -12.52 1.53
C VAL A 337 -15.17 -12.82 3.02
N GLY A 338 -15.89 -11.99 3.76
CA GLY A 338 -16.16 -12.16 5.18
C GLY A 338 -17.65 -12.18 5.47
N ALA A 339 -18.04 -12.69 6.62
CA ALA A 339 -19.41 -12.63 7.09
C ALA A 339 -19.48 -12.70 8.61
N ALA A 340 -20.57 -12.19 9.17
CA ALA A 340 -20.91 -12.34 10.58
C ALA A 340 -22.42 -12.26 10.80
N PRO A 341 -22.95 -12.86 11.88
CA PRO A 341 -24.31 -12.58 12.32
C PRO A 341 -24.50 -11.07 12.52
N ALA A 342 -25.64 -10.54 12.05
CA ALA A 342 -25.89 -9.10 12.10
C ALA A 342 -25.84 -8.53 13.53
N GLU A 343 -26.27 -9.32 14.52
CA GLU A 343 -26.26 -8.95 15.95
C GLU A 343 -24.84 -8.73 16.53
N ASN A 344 -23.80 -9.32 15.91
CA ASN A 344 -22.41 -9.20 16.35
C ASN A 344 -21.73 -7.94 15.84
N ILE A 345 -22.34 -7.21 14.90
CA ILE A 345 -21.75 -6.02 14.29
C ILE A 345 -22.08 -4.81 15.15
N ARG A 346 -21.03 -4.22 15.73
CA ARG A 346 -21.12 -3.00 16.54
C ARG A 346 -20.62 -1.81 15.71
N ARG A 347 -21.35 -0.70 15.80
CA ARG A 347 -21.05 0.54 15.07
C ARG A 347 -21.18 1.76 15.96
N GLU A 348 -20.80 1.58 17.20
CA GLU A 348 -20.79 2.65 18.19
C GLU A 348 -19.60 3.58 17.94
N ALA A 349 -19.82 4.87 17.95
CA ALA A 349 -18.76 5.85 17.88
C ALA A 349 -18.00 5.92 19.22
N PRO A 350 -16.66 6.07 19.20
CA PRO A 350 -15.89 6.23 20.43
C PRO A 350 -16.26 7.53 21.14
N ALA A 351 -16.27 7.48 22.47
CA ALA A 351 -16.61 8.60 23.31
C ALA A 351 -15.47 8.99 24.26
N ALA A 352 -15.55 10.20 24.80
CA ALA A 352 -14.57 10.66 25.81
C ALA A 352 -14.62 9.76 27.05
N GLY A 353 -13.50 9.18 27.42
CA GLY A 353 -13.37 8.23 28.53
C GLY A 353 -13.24 6.78 28.12
N ASP A 354 -13.42 6.47 26.84
CA ASP A 354 -13.13 5.14 26.33
C ASP A 354 -11.64 4.79 26.44
N ILE A 355 -11.37 3.51 26.69
CA ILE A 355 -10.01 3.01 26.85
C ILE A 355 -9.52 2.49 25.49
N VAL A 356 -8.44 3.08 24.98
CA VAL A 356 -7.75 2.59 23.79
C VAL A 356 -6.71 1.56 24.20
N VAL A 357 -6.84 0.33 23.70
CA VAL A 357 -5.89 -0.76 23.94
C VAL A 357 -5.13 -1.06 22.66
N LEU A 358 -3.80 -0.91 22.70
CA LEU A 358 -2.90 -1.36 21.63
C LEU A 358 -2.33 -2.72 21.98
N LEU A 359 -2.66 -3.71 21.16
CA LEU A 359 -2.14 -5.07 21.28
C LEU A 359 -1.34 -5.40 20.02
N GLY A 360 -0.07 -5.75 20.18
CA GLY A 360 0.80 -6.07 19.04
C GLY A 360 2.26 -6.21 19.42
N GLY A 361 3.10 -6.41 18.41
CA GLY A 361 4.55 -6.52 18.53
C GLY A 361 5.25 -5.19 18.21
N LYS A 362 6.59 -5.23 18.21
CA LYS A 362 7.43 -4.12 17.76
C LYS A 362 7.35 -3.99 16.24
N THR A 363 7.54 -2.77 15.76
CA THR A 363 7.68 -2.45 14.35
C THR A 363 9.05 -1.83 14.07
N GLY A 364 9.45 -1.80 12.79
CA GLY A 364 10.61 -1.05 12.34
C GLY A 364 10.35 0.46 12.29
N ARG A 365 11.36 1.20 11.86
CA ARG A 365 11.28 2.64 11.57
C ARG A 365 11.01 2.88 10.08
N ASP A 366 10.23 2.03 9.47
CA ASP A 366 9.86 2.18 8.07
C ASP A 366 8.97 3.41 7.95
N GLY A 367 9.43 4.37 7.19
CA GLY A 367 8.73 5.65 7.04
C GLY A 367 7.43 5.53 6.27
N CYS A 368 6.67 6.61 6.25
CA CYS A 368 5.39 6.74 5.53
C CYS A 368 5.55 6.99 4.02
N GLY A 369 6.69 6.65 3.40
CA GLY A 369 6.98 6.94 1.99
C GLY A 369 6.22 6.09 0.97
N GLY A 370 5.57 5.00 1.38
CA GLY A 370 4.93 4.06 0.45
C GLY A 370 3.81 4.67 -0.39
N ALA A 371 2.97 5.50 0.21
CA ALA A 371 1.89 6.20 -0.48
C ALA A 371 2.43 7.18 -1.53
N THR A 372 3.40 8.01 -1.16
CA THR A 372 4.07 8.95 -2.07
C THR A 372 4.78 8.22 -3.20
N GLY A 373 5.51 7.13 -2.88
CA GLY A 373 6.20 6.30 -3.86
C GLY A 373 5.27 5.72 -4.91
N SER A 374 4.03 5.35 -4.55
CA SER A 374 3.07 4.78 -5.49
C SER A 374 2.58 5.78 -6.56
N SER A 375 2.71 7.08 -6.32
CA SER A 375 2.35 8.15 -7.27
C SER A 375 3.46 8.49 -8.25
N LYS A 376 4.70 8.04 -8.01
CA LYS A 376 5.87 8.35 -8.84
C LYS A 376 6.01 7.38 -10.02
N ALA A 377 6.62 7.86 -11.11
CA ALA A 377 7.04 7.00 -12.20
C ALA A 377 8.19 6.09 -11.77
N HIS A 378 8.21 4.85 -12.25
CA HIS A 378 9.34 3.95 -12.06
C HIS A 378 10.47 4.34 -13.02
N THR A 379 11.58 4.73 -12.44
CA THR A 379 12.83 5.09 -13.15
C THR A 379 13.96 4.16 -12.70
N GLY A 380 15.16 4.35 -13.28
CA GLY A 380 16.37 3.65 -12.83
C GLY A 380 16.76 3.87 -11.37
N GLU A 381 16.17 4.86 -10.71
CA GLU A 381 16.41 5.21 -9.31
C GLU A 381 15.27 4.72 -8.36
N SER A 382 14.35 3.92 -8.87
CA SER A 382 13.15 3.52 -8.11
C SER A 382 13.44 2.62 -6.89
N LEU A 383 14.62 2.02 -6.82
CA LEU A 383 15.10 1.21 -5.70
C LEU A 383 16.11 1.96 -4.80
N ALA A 384 16.44 3.20 -5.12
CA ALA A 384 17.40 4.00 -4.36
C ALA A 384 16.76 4.74 -3.20
#